data_209faa43e0090b9de7466abb07331344
#
_entry.id   209faa43e0090b9de7466abb07331344
#
_cell.length_a   1.000
_cell.length_b   1.000
_cell.length_c   1.000
_cell.angle_alpha   90.00
_cell.angle_beta   90.00
_cell.angle_gamma   90.00
#
_symmetry.space_group_name_H-M   'P 1'
#
loop_
_entity.id
_entity.type
_entity.pdbx_description
1 polymer ?
#
loop_
_entity_poly.entity_id
_entity_poly.type
_entity_poly.pdbx_seq_one_letter_code
_entity_poly.pdbx_strand_id
1 'polypeptide(L)'
;YLNRIYRVILNTANKHSIQSLIEDLSNFDFVHSAEPEYLRKPLYTPNDPQFNNQWFLNQVNATQAWDFWNISGGELPGNQNVILASVDTGVDWDHSDLVGNLWQNLGEDADGDGHTIEYLNGQWVLDPGDLNEIDDDNMDGNPATLIDDLIGWDCSGWNGEQDNDPRPGNGGGWSHGSHVAGLLNAS
;
A
#
# COMPACT_ATOMS: atom_id res chain seq x y z
N TYR A 1 21.91 11.40 -13.86
CA TYR A 1 22.49 11.90 -12.60
C TYR A 1 23.05 10.78 -11.73
N LEU A 2 22.65 9.49 -11.93
CA LEU A 2 23.19 8.32 -11.19
C LEU A 2 24.67 8.01 -11.48
N ASN A 3 25.26 8.57 -12.52
CA ASN A 3 26.67 8.42 -12.88
C ASN A 3 27.64 9.18 -11.96
N ARG A 4 27.15 9.85 -10.93
CA ARG A 4 27.95 10.57 -9.93
C ARG A 4 27.91 9.94 -8.54
N ILE A 5 27.37 8.72 -8.44
CA ILE A 5 27.37 7.95 -7.19
C ILE A 5 28.50 6.91 -7.26
N TYR A 6 29.34 6.89 -6.25
CA TYR A 6 30.49 6.00 -6.18
C TYR A 6 30.45 5.18 -4.90
N ARG A 7 30.74 3.90 -5.00
CA ARG A 7 30.97 3.01 -3.86
C ARG A 7 32.46 2.92 -3.59
N VAL A 8 32.87 3.26 -2.36
CA VAL A 8 34.26 3.13 -1.91
C VAL A 8 34.37 1.91 -1.02
N ILE A 9 35.26 0.96 -1.37
CA ILE A 9 35.49 -0.25 -0.60
C ILE A 9 36.80 -0.09 0.17
N LEU A 10 36.73 -0.24 1.51
CA LEU A 10 37.89 -0.21 2.37
C LEU A 10 38.47 -1.61 2.57
N ASN A 11 39.77 -1.73 2.52
CA ASN A 11 40.47 -3.00 2.76
C ASN A 11 40.61 -3.36 4.26
N THR A 12 40.13 -2.48 5.15
CA THR A 12 40.19 -2.68 6.60
C THR A 12 38.81 -2.52 7.23
N ALA A 13 38.42 -3.46 8.08
CA ALA A 13 37.13 -3.47 8.79
C ALA A 13 37.15 -2.62 10.09
N ASN A 14 37.94 -1.57 10.16
CA ASN A 14 38.02 -0.74 11.35
C ASN A 14 36.98 0.39 11.30
N LYS A 15 36.04 0.39 12.25
CA LYS A 15 34.95 1.38 12.33
C LYS A 15 35.44 2.83 12.39
N HIS A 16 36.61 3.08 13.05
CA HIS A 16 37.25 4.40 13.09
C HIS A 16 37.74 4.87 11.72
N SER A 17 38.20 3.96 10.87
CA SER A 17 38.64 4.31 9.50
C SER A 17 37.49 4.73 8.60
N ILE A 18 36.31 4.15 8.77
CA ILE A 18 35.11 4.51 7.98
C ILE A 18 34.66 5.91 8.34
N GLN A 19 34.56 6.23 9.63
CA GLN A 19 34.14 7.54 10.10
C GLN A 19 35.11 8.64 9.66
N SER A 20 36.40 8.43 9.82
CA SER A 20 37.46 9.35 9.39
C SER A 20 37.38 9.59 7.88
N LEU A 21 37.19 8.53 7.09
CA LEU A 21 37.07 8.67 5.64
C LEU A 21 35.82 9.48 5.24
N ILE A 22 34.70 9.30 5.92
CA ILE A 22 33.47 10.08 5.67
C ILE A 22 33.73 11.56 5.94
N GLU A 23 34.39 11.88 7.06
CA GLU A 23 34.78 13.25 7.42
C GLU A 23 35.70 13.85 6.36
N ASP A 24 36.75 13.11 5.97
CA ASP A 24 37.71 13.54 4.94
C ASP A 24 37.00 13.78 3.58
N LEU A 25 36.16 12.85 3.16
CA LEU A 25 35.40 13.00 1.91
C LEU A 25 34.44 14.18 1.93
N SER A 26 33.77 14.43 3.06
CA SER A 26 32.83 15.53 3.22
C SER A 26 33.49 16.92 3.18
N ASN A 27 34.82 16.99 3.34
CA ASN A 27 35.57 18.23 3.21
C ASN A 27 35.88 18.66 1.77
N PHE A 28 35.57 17.82 0.77
CA PHE A 28 35.76 18.19 -0.64
C PHE A 28 34.51 18.88 -1.20
N ASP A 29 34.66 20.05 -1.79
CA ASP A 29 33.58 20.86 -2.35
C ASP A 29 32.76 20.12 -3.45
N PHE A 30 33.35 19.11 -4.10
CA PHE A 30 32.68 18.32 -5.13
C PHE A 30 31.96 17.09 -4.58
N VAL A 31 32.08 16.79 -3.27
CA VAL A 31 31.34 15.71 -2.60
C VAL A 31 30.11 16.28 -1.93
N HIS A 32 28.94 15.92 -2.44
CA HIS A 32 27.68 16.40 -1.90
C HIS A 32 27.31 15.72 -0.57
N SER A 33 27.56 14.42 -0.49
CA SER A 33 27.38 13.60 0.73
C SER A 33 28.27 12.37 0.70
N ALA A 34 28.70 11.93 1.87
CA ALA A 34 29.40 10.65 2.08
C ALA A 34 28.75 9.95 3.27
N GLU A 35 28.41 8.69 3.10
CA GLU A 35 27.71 7.91 4.13
C GLU A 35 28.18 6.44 4.11
N PRO A 36 28.14 5.73 5.24
CA PRO A 36 28.51 4.33 5.28
C PRO A 36 27.42 3.46 4.66
N GLU A 37 27.82 2.50 3.86
CA GLU A 37 26.91 1.44 3.42
C GLU A 37 26.86 0.36 4.52
N TYR A 38 25.72 0.28 5.20
CA TYR A 38 25.51 -0.72 6.25
C TYR A 38 25.14 -2.08 5.65
N LEU A 39 25.83 -3.12 6.09
CA LEU A 39 25.43 -4.49 5.81
C LEU A 39 24.19 -4.81 6.66
N ARG A 40 23.03 -4.83 6.02
CA ARG A 40 21.79 -5.26 6.67
C ARG A 40 21.63 -6.75 6.51
N LYS A 41 21.24 -7.42 7.57
CA LYS A 41 20.78 -8.81 7.50
C LYS A 41 19.26 -8.78 7.55
N PRO A 42 18.58 -9.50 6.67
CA PRO A 42 17.13 -9.64 6.76
C PRO A 42 16.79 -10.21 8.13
N LEU A 43 15.98 -9.48 8.90
CA LEU A 43 15.46 -9.91 10.21
C LEU A 43 14.00 -10.31 10.09
N TYR A 44 13.29 -9.76 9.10
CA TYR A 44 11.88 -10.01 8.89
C TYR A 44 11.67 -10.95 7.70
N THR A 45 10.91 -12.00 7.95
CA THR A 45 10.35 -12.88 6.93
C THR A 45 8.86 -12.97 7.19
N PRO A 46 7.99 -12.68 6.20
CA PRO A 46 6.55 -12.82 6.35
C PRO A 46 6.15 -14.21 6.81
N ASN A 47 5.09 -14.29 7.58
CA ASN A 47 4.50 -15.54 8.02
C ASN A 47 3.53 -16.17 6.99
N ASP A 48 3.43 -15.58 5.81
CA ASP A 48 2.62 -16.08 4.70
C ASP A 48 3.13 -17.46 4.25
N PRO A 49 2.29 -18.50 4.29
CA PRO A 49 2.65 -19.85 3.84
C PRO A 49 3.08 -19.91 2.37
N GLN A 50 2.67 -18.95 1.54
CA GLN A 50 2.99 -18.84 0.12
C GLN A 50 4.22 -17.96 -0.15
N PHE A 51 4.84 -17.37 0.86
CA PHE A 51 5.99 -16.47 0.71
C PHE A 51 7.09 -17.05 -0.18
N ASN A 52 7.43 -18.34 0.01
CA ASN A 52 8.46 -19.00 -0.78
C ASN A 52 8.11 -19.17 -2.26
N ASN A 53 6.84 -19.07 -2.63
CA ASN A 53 6.36 -19.13 -4.01
C ASN A 53 6.36 -17.75 -4.68
N GLN A 54 6.52 -16.70 -3.91
CA GLN A 54 6.55 -15.30 -4.37
C GLN A 54 7.97 -14.91 -4.79
N TRP A 55 8.48 -15.54 -5.85
CA TRP A 55 9.85 -15.35 -6.36
C TRP A 55 10.21 -13.89 -6.64
N PHE A 56 9.22 -13.08 -7.01
CA PHE A 56 9.39 -11.66 -7.33
C PHE A 56 9.82 -10.84 -6.11
N LEU A 57 9.44 -11.20 -4.89
CA LEU A 57 9.88 -10.53 -3.67
C LEU A 57 11.40 -10.62 -3.48
N ASN A 58 11.98 -11.77 -3.84
CA ASN A 58 13.43 -11.92 -3.84
C ASN A 58 14.08 -11.10 -4.97
N GLN A 59 13.44 -11.02 -6.13
CA GLN A 59 13.96 -10.28 -7.28
C GLN A 59 14.07 -8.78 -7.00
N VAL A 60 13.12 -8.22 -6.25
CA VAL A 60 13.13 -6.80 -5.87
C VAL A 60 13.78 -6.54 -4.50
N ASN A 61 14.34 -7.56 -3.85
CA ASN A 61 14.91 -7.49 -2.50
C ASN A 61 13.93 -6.95 -1.44
N ALA A 62 12.67 -7.38 -1.50
CA ALA A 62 11.61 -6.90 -0.61
C ALA A 62 11.94 -7.12 0.88
N THR A 63 12.44 -8.31 1.25
CA THR A 63 12.83 -8.63 2.64
C THR A 63 13.87 -7.67 3.20
N GLN A 64 14.81 -7.22 2.35
CA GLN A 64 15.82 -6.24 2.76
C GLN A 64 15.25 -4.83 2.85
N ALA A 65 14.26 -4.50 2.03
CA ALA A 65 13.54 -3.23 2.14
C ALA A 65 12.72 -3.17 3.44
N TRP A 66 12.05 -4.25 3.79
CA TRP A 66 11.28 -4.32 5.05
C TRP A 66 12.13 -4.21 6.31
N ASP A 67 13.43 -4.56 6.26
CA ASP A 67 14.35 -4.35 7.38
C ASP A 67 14.61 -2.87 7.74
N PHE A 68 14.09 -1.91 6.94
CA PHE A 68 14.11 -0.50 7.33
C PHE A 68 13.19 -0.22 8.52
N TRP A 69 12.16 -1.02 8.71
CA TRP A 69 11.21 -0.93 9.81
C TRP A 69 11.48 -2.04 10.84
N ASN A 70 11.25 -1.75 12.09
CA ASN A 70 11.32 -2.74 13.16
C ASN A 70 9.99 -3.52 13.24
N ILE A 71 9.67 -4.27 12.18
CA ILE A 71 8.41 -5.02 12.06
C ILE A 71 8.27 -6.02 13.22
N SER A 72 9.37 -6.69 13.60
CA SER A 72 9.38 -7.59 14.76
C SER A 72 9.08 -6.89 16.09
N GLY A 73 9.29 -5.58 16.17
CA GLY A 73 8.92 -4.72 17.30
C GLY A 73 7.53 -4.09 17.17
N GLY A 74 6.77 -4.45 16.13
CA GLY A 74 5.42 -3.95 15.87
C GLY A 74 5.36 -2.66 15.03
N GLU A 75 6.49 -2.23 14.45
CA GLU A 75 6.50 -1.10 13.51
C GLU A 75 5.97 -1.58 12.15
N LEU A 76 4.96 -0.91 11.61
CA LEU A 76 4.43 -1.23 10.29
C LEU A 76 5.21 -0.48 9.21
N PRO A 77 5.54 -1.15 8.08
CA PRO A 77 6.11 -0.47 6.93
C PRO A 77 5.09 0.49 6.31
N GLY A 78 5.53 1.70 5.96
CA GLY A 78 4.68 2.71 5.34
C GLY A 78 4.02 3.67 6.34
N ASN A 79 2.96 4.31 5.89
CA ASN A 79 2.19 5.28 6.67
C ASN A 79 0.70 5.12 6.34
N GLN A 80 -0.11 4.81 7.32
CA GLN A 80 -1.56 4.60 7.19
C GLN A 80 -2.33 5.85 6.71
N ASN A 81 -1.72 7.04 6.77
CA ASN A 81 -2.31 8.27 6.22
C ASN A 81 -2.06 8.43 4.70
N VAL A 82 -1.39 7.49 4.06
CA VAL A 82 -1.16 7.50 2.61
C VAL A 82 -2.18 6.59 1.95
N ILE A 83 -3.13 7.18 1.24
CA ILE A 83 -4.14 6.46 0.48
C ILE A 83 -3.53 6.06 -0.87
N LEU A 84 -3.66 4.79 -1.23
CA LEU A 84 -3.29 4.26 -2.53
C LEU A 84 -4.56 4.03 -3.35
N ALA A 85 -4.66 4.66 -4.51
CA ALA A 85 -5.77 4.45 -5.43
C ALA A 85 -5.36 3.50 -6.57
N SER A 86 -6.19 2.50 -6.84
CA SER A 86 -6.06 1.61 -8.00
C SER A 86 -7.19 1.88 -8.97
N VAL A 87 -6.86 2.22 -10.21
CA VAL A 87 -7.82 2.35 -11.31
C VAL A 87 -7.62 1.15 -12.23
N ASP A 88 -8.46 0.16 -12.08
CA ASP A 88 -8.30 -1.15 -12.72
C ASP A 88 -9.65 -1.81 -13.05
N THR A 89 -9.70 -3.12 -13.14
CA THR A 89 -10.87 -3.93 -13.49
C THR A 89 -11.82 -4.22 -12.33
N GLY A 90 -11.72 -3.48 -11.24
CA GLY A 90 -12.41 -3.73 -9.97
C GLY A 90 -11.57 -4.55 -9.00
N VAL A 91 -12.00 -4.60 -7.74
CA VAL A 91 -11.30 -5.24 -6.63
C VAL A 91 -12.25 -6.13 -5.85
N ASP A 92 -11.83 -7.37 -5.57
CA ASP A 92 -12.49 -8.29 -4.63
C ASP A 92 -12.22 -7.80 -3.19
N TRP A 93 -12.82 -6.67 -2.85
CA TRP A 93 -12.47 -5.86 -1.68
C TRP A 93 -12.79 -6.55 -0.34
N ASP A 94 -13.72 -7.50 -0.34
CA ASP A 94 -14.06 -8.31 0.84
C ASP A 94 -13.16 -9.53 1.02
N HIS A 95 -12.12 -9.69 0.17
CA HIS A 95 -11.09 -10.71 0.36
C HIS A 95 -10.37 -10.51 1.69
N SER A 96 -10.11 -11.60 2.41
CA SER A 96 -9.50 -11.58 3.75
C SER A 96 -8.18 -10.82 3.84
N ASP A 97 -7.39 -10.81 2.76
CA ASP A 97 -6.08 -10.15 2.71
C ASP A 97 -6.17 -8.67 2.30
N LEU A 98 -7.35 -8.20 1.89
CA LEU A 98 -7.54 -6.83 1.40
C LEU A 98 -8.39 -5.98 2.33
N VAL A 99 -9.46 -6.55 2.86
CA VAL A 99 -10.48 -5.83 3.64
C VAL A 99 -9.91 -5.08 4.85
N GLY A 100 -8.88 -5.61 5.49
CA GLY A 100 -8.23 -4.99 6.66
C GLY A 100 -7.50 -3.69 6.37
N ASN A 101 -7.15 -3.45 5.10
CA ASN A 101 -6.42 -2.26 4.64
C ASN A 101 -7.23 -1.42 3.64
N LEU A 102 -8.52 -1.71 3.51
CA LEU A 102 -9.40 -0.96 2.63
C LEU A 102 -9.59 0.47 3.15
N TRP A 103 -9.40 1.45 2.28
CA TRP A 103 -9.79 2.82 2.58
C TRP A 103 -11.31 2.93 2.63
N GLN A 104 -11.83 3.62 3.63
CA GLN A 104 -13.24 3.87 3.84
C GLN A 104 -13.51 5.37 3.74
N ASN A 105 -14.48 5.76 2.94
CA ASN A 105 -14.91 7.14 2.80
C ASN A 105 -15.80 7.55 3.99
N LEU A 106 -15.19 7.99 5.09
CA LEU A 106 -15.95 8.43 6.25
C LEU A 106 -16.70 9.76 6.04
N GLY A 107 -16.59 10.36 4.87
CA GLY A 107 -17.47 11.44 4.44
C GLY A 107 -18.89 10.96 4.14
N GLU A 108 -19.02 9.69 3.77
CA GLU A 108 -20.25 8.97 3.48
C GLU A 108 -20.79 8.16 4.68
N ASP A 109 -20.20 8.28 5.87
CA ASP A 109 -20.66 7.65 7.13
C ASP A 109 -21.93 8.38 7.64
N ALA A 110 -23.08 8.01 7.10
CA ALA A 110 -24.35 8.69 7.33
C ALA A 110 -24.95 8.40 8.71
N ASP A 111 -24.73 7.22 9.26
CA ASP A 111 -25.23 6.86 10.60
C ASP A 111 -24.25 7.22 11.73
N GLY A 112 -23.00 7.58 11.40
CA GLY A 112 -22.01 8.15 12.32
C GLY A 112 -21.35 7.13 13.21
N ASP A 113 -21.27 5.86 12.79
CA ASP A 113 -20.68 4.79 13.60
C ASP A 113 -19.16 4.62 13.39
N GLY A 114 -18.59 5.29 12.38
CA GLY A 114 -17.15 5.41 12.12
C GLY A 114 -16.60 4.39 11.15
N HIS A 115 -17.46 3.71 10.40
CA HIS A 115 -17.06 2.81 9.31
C HIS A 115 -18.10 2.79 8.19
N THR A 116 -17.70 2.43 6.98
CA THR A 116 -18.55 2.34 5.79
C THR A 116 -18.65 0.92 5.25
N ILE A 117 -18.09 -0.05 5.98
CA ILE A 117 -18.24 -1.49 5.72
C ILE A 117 -18.51 -2.22 7.02
N GLU A 118 -19.35 -3.23 6.98
CA GLU A 118 -19.69 -4.05 8.14
C GLU A 118 -19.49 -5.54 7.88
N TYR A 119 -19.24 -6.30 8.97
CA TYR A 119 -19.21 -7.76 8.92
C TYR A 119 -20.55 -8.33 9.38
N LEU A 120 -21.43 -8.62 8.42
CA LEU A 120 -22.78 -9.10 8.67
C LEU A 120 -22.98 -10.53 8.17
N ASN A 121 -23.57 -11.38 8.99
CA ASN A 121 -23.94 -12.75 8.62
C ASN A 121 -22.79 -13.61 8.05
N GLY A 122 -21.54 -13.32 8.44
CA GLY A 122 -20.39 -14.09 8.02
C GLY A 122 -19.68 -13.57 6.75
N GLN A 123 -20.02 -12.37 6.29
CA GLN A 123 -19.40 -11.72 5.15
C GLN A 123 -19.25 -10.21 5.37
N TRP A 124 -18.30 -9.61 4.68
CA TRP A 124 -18.17 -8.16 4.62
C TRP A 124 -19.16 -7.60 3.60
N VAL A 125 -19.80 -6.51 3.95
CA VAL A 125 -20.77 -5.78 3.12
C VAL A 125 -20.51 -4.29 3.23
N LEU A 126 -20.93 -3.50 2.24
CA LEU A 126 -21.10 -2.06 2.39
C LEU A 126 -22.09 -1.81 3.52
N ASP A 127 -21.81 -0.81 4.36
CA ASP A 127 -22.65 -0.54 5.53
C ASP A 127 -24.10 -0.18 5.10
N PRO A 128 -25.11 -0.96 5.52
CA PRO A 128 -26.49 -0.63 5.17
C PRO A 128 -26.99 0.67 5.83
N GLY A 129 -26.33 1.15 6.90
CA GLY A 129 -26.66 2.41 7.56
C GLY A 129 -26.28 3.62 6.73
N ASP A 130 -25.28 3.46 5.87
CA ASP A 130 -24.71 4.52 5.02
C ASP A 130 -25.31 4.54 3.60
N LEU A 131 -25.91 3.45 3.16
CA LEU A 131 -26.58 3.37 1.84
C LEU A 131 -27.89 4.15 1.85
N ASN A 132 -27.82 5.47 1.76
CA ASN A 132 -28.95 6.38 1.92
C ASN A 132 -29.39 7.10 0.63
N GLU A 133 -28.73 6.80 -0.52
CA GLU A 133 -28.96 7.42 -1.83
C GLU A 133 -28.63 8.94 -1.85
N ILE A 134 -27.72 9.39 -1.00
CA ILE A 134 -27.25 10.77 -0.91
C ILE A 134 -25.72 10.76 -1.01
N ASP A 135 -25.15 11.69 -1.76
CA ASP A 135 -23.74 12.02 -1.70
C ASP A 135 -23.53 12.96 -0.49
N ASP A 136 -23.17 12.37 0.66
CA ASP A 136 -23.09 13.09 1.94
C ASP A 136 -21.85 13.98 2.02
N ASP A 137 -20.74 13.60 1.36
CA ASP A 137 -19.51 14.38 1.39
C ASP A 137 -19.42 15.43 0.28
N ASN A 138 -20.14 15.24 -0.83
CA ASN A 138 -20.17 16.12 -2.01
C ASN A 138 -18.77 16.58 -2.45
N MET A 139 -17.78 15.68 -2.40
CA MET A 139 -16.39 16.02 -2.68
C MET A 139 -16.14 16.45 -4.12
N ASP A 140 -16.91 15.96 -5.06
CA ASP A 140 -16.83 16.34 -6.47
C ASP A 140 -17.62 17.63 -6.81
N GLY A 141 -18.41 18.15 -5.85
CA GLY A 141 -19.23 19.36 -5.99
C GLY A 141 -20.53 19.14 -6.77
N ASN A 142 -20.96 17.89 -6.95
CA ASN A 142 -22.21 17.54 -7.65
C ASN A 142 -22.97 16.44 -6.89
N PRO A 143 -23.94 16.79 -6.06
CA PRO A 143 -24.65 15.83 -5.19
C PRO A 143 -25.51 14.80 -5.95
N ALA A 144 -25.38 14.69 -7.25
CA ALA A 144 -26.05 13.69 -8.08
C ALA A 144 -25.07 12.64 -8.66
N THR A 145 -23.82 12.70 -8.27
CA THR A 145 -22.76 11.78 -8.69
C THR A 145 -22.01 11.24 -7.46
N LEU A 146 -21.35 10.11 -7.59
CA LEU A 146 -20.61 9.44 -6.53
C LEU A 146 -21.43 9.21 -5.25
N ILE A 147 -22.72 8.90 -5.42
CA ILE A 147 -23.67 8.64 -4.33
C ILE A 147 -23.27 7.35 -3.60
N ASP A 148 -23.15 7.43 -2.26
CA ASP A 148 -22.75 6.31 -1.40
C ASP A 148 -21.39 5.68 -1.86
N ASP A 149 -20.39 6.46 -2.25
CA ASP A 149 -19.09 5.96 -2.70
C ASP A 149 -18.19 5.53 -1.53
N LEU A 150 -18.73 4.64 -0.69
CA LEU A 150 -18.23 4.22 0.62
C LEU A 150 -16.78 3.73 0.64
N ILE A 151 -16.31 3.11 -0.46
CA ILE A 151 -14.96 2.50 -0.56
C ILE A 151 -14.30 2.74 -1.92
N GLY A 152 -14.98 3.40 -2.83
CA GLY A 152 -14.57 3.65 -4.21
C GLY A 152 -15.74 3.59 -5.15
N TRP A 153 -15.47 3.59 -6.47
CA TRP A 153 -16.48 3.75 -7.49
C TRP A 153 -16.24 2.84 -8.70
N ASP A 154 -17.27 2.13 -9.16
CA ASP A 154 -17.24 1.46 -10.45
C ASP A 154 -17.64 2.44 -11.57
N CYS A 155 -16.65 2.92 -12.31
CA CYS A 155 -16.84 3.88 -13.39
C CYS A 155 -17.51 3.29 -14.65
N SER A 156 -17.58 1.97 -14.76
CA SER A 156 -18.06 1.30 -15.98
C SER A 156 -19.28 0.42 -15.74
N GLY A 157 -19.39 -0.13 -14.53
CA GLY A 157 -20.38 -1.13 -14.15
C GLY A 157 -20.27 -2.45 -14.95
N TRP A 158 -20.64 -3.52 -14.34
CA TRP A 158 -20.76 -4.83 -15.00
C TRP A 158 -21.70 -4.80 -16.23
N ASN A 159 -22.77 -4.04 -16.15
CA ASN A 159 -23.80 -3.85 -17.18
C ASN A 159 -23.63 -2.57 -18.00
N GLY A 160 -22.54 -1.80 -17.77
CA GLY A 160 -22.28 -0.51 -18.38
C GLY A 160 -22.93 0.66 -17.65
N GLU A 161 -23.43 0.45 -16.44
CA GLU A 161 -23.93 1.50 -15.55
C GLU A 161 -22.94 1.66 -14.39
N GLN A 162 -22.68 2.89 -14.00
CA GLN A 162 -21.79 3.21 -12.88
C GLN A 162 -22.51 2.91 -11.57
N ASP A 163 -21.76 2.43 -10.59
CA ASP A 163 -22.28 2.20 -9.24
C ASP A 163 -21.20 2.33 -8.16
N ASN A 164 -21.60 2.18 -6.91
CA ASN A 164 -20.77 2.33 -5.72
C ASN A 164 -20.13 1.02 -5.22
N ASP A 165 -20.24 -0.08 -5.96
CA ASP A 165 -19.60 -1.34 -5.61
C ASP A 165 -18.45 -1.64 -6.58
N PRO A 166 -17.18 -1.34 -6.21
CA PRO A 166 -16.02 -1.54 -7.08
C PRO A 166 -15.63 -3.02 -7.24
N ARG A 167 -16.53 -3.98 -7.00
CA ARG A 167 -16.25 -5.39 -7.23
C ARG A 167 -15.98 -5.69 -8.70
N PRO A 168 -15.09 -6.66 -8.98
CA PRO A 168 -14.83 -7.05 -10.35
C PRO A 168 -16.05 -7.75 -10.96
N GLY A 169 -16.28 -7.54 -12.24
CA GLY A 169 -17.28 -8.30 -13.00
C GLY A 169 -16.95 -9.79 -13.08
N ASN A 170 -17.89 -10.58 -13.59
CA ASN A 170 -17.74 -12.03 -13.76
C ASN A 170 -16.97 -12.36 -15.06
N GLY A 171 -15.85 -13.06 -14.95
CA GLY A 171 -15.07 -13.53 -16.12
C GLY A 171 -13.55 -13.55 -15.87
N GLY A 172 -12.83 -14.31 -16.68
CA GLY A 172 -11.41 -14.61 -16.45
C GLY A 172 -10.43 -13.43 -16.62
N GLY A 173 -10.89 -12.25 -17.04
CA GLY A 173 -10.06 -11.05 -17.15
C GLY A 173 -10.23 -10.07 -15.98
N TRP A 174 -11.23 -10.27 -15.15
CA TRP A 174 -11.63 -9.32 -14.12
C TRP A 174 -10.86 -9.42 -12.79
N SER A 175 -10.05 -10.45 -12.62
CA SER A 175 -9.22 -10.62 -11.42
C SER A 175 -7.94 -9.75 -11.41
N HIS A 176 -7.66 -8.99 -12.47
CA HIS A 176 -6.42 -8.20 -12.58
C HIS A 176 -6.33 -7.16 -11.47
N GLY A 177 -7.37 -6.36 -11.27
CA GLY A 177 -7.38 -5.31 -10.24
C GLY A 177 -7.23 -5.86 -8.82
N SER A 178 -7.83 -7.02 -8.52
CA SER A 178 -7.63 -7.70 -7.23
C SER A 178 -6.18 -8.14 -7.02
N HIS A 179 -5.51 -8.64 -8.06
CA HIS A 179 -4.08 -8.97 -7.98
C HIS A 179 -3.21 -7.73 -7.77
N VAL A 180 -3.52 -6.63 -8.47
CA VAL A 180 -2.81 -5.35 -8.31
C VAL A 180 -3.00 -4.81 -6.88
N ALA A 181 -4.22 -4.84 -6.36
CA ALA A 181 -4.52 -4.44 -4.99
C ALA A 181 -3.74 -5.28 -3.97
N GLY A 182 -3.66 -6.59 -4.17
CA GLY A 182 -2.86 -7.48 -3.33
C GLY A 182 -1.36 -7.15 -3.34
N LEU A 183 -0.81 -6.74 -4.49
CA LEU A 183 0.58 -6.30 -4.58
C LEU A 183 0.82 -4.94 -3.92
N LEU A 184 -0.20 -4.08 -3.88
CA LEU A 184 -0.12 -2.75 -3.30
C LEU A 184 -0.21 -2.78 -1.78
N ASN A 185 -1.14 -3.55 -1.22
CA ASN A 185 -1.49 -3.41 0.20
C ASN A 185 -2.18 -4.64 0.84
N ALA A 186 -1.85 -5.86 0.45
CA ALA A 186 -2.34 -7.04 1.17
C ALA A 186 -1.77 -7.10 2.60
N SER A 187 -2.58 -7.57 3.56
CA SER A 187 -2.24 -7.67 4.99
C SER A 187 -1.66 -9.03 5.37
#